data_e7b999737b70773a527aa451fa6feec1
#
_entry.id   e7b999737b70773a527aa451fa6feec1
#
_cell.length_a   1.000
_cell.length_b   1.000
_cell.length_c   1.000
_cell.angle_alpha   90.00
_cell.angle_beta   90.00
_cell.angle_gamma   90.00
#
_symmetry.space_group_name_H-M   'P 1'
#
loop_
_entity.id
_entity.type
_entity.pdbx_description
1 polymer ?
#
loop_
_entity_poly.entity_id
_entity_poly.type
_entity_poly.pdbx_seq_one_letter_code
_entity_poly.pdbx_strand_id
1 'polypeptide(L)'
;FIKKWGTRKLEDNWRRSVKESVIAEGEEEEVVVKDTVKATASKDPRRTREYYTKNLPLTETLQNKSHEKIVEAYYNAGSIYKDQIQNLPKSIETFEELDKRYPENKYLLNTYYLLYRLNLSMQDDVRAGYYKTLILSKYPDTEYAKILKNPNYNRDLAAAKSEIENFYDKTFDAYKKGNYSDVIAMASTADSMYSKSPMASKFAMVRALSV
;
A
#
# COMPACT_ATOMS: atom_id res chain seq x y z
N PHE A 1 45.67 -27.18 -14.15
CA PHE A 1 45.72 -25.71 -14.27
C PHE A 1 45.56 -25.29 -15.74
N ILE A 2 46.43 -25.76 -16.66
CA ILE A 2 46.46 -25.36 -18.08
C ILE A 2 45.12 -25.66 -18.78
N LYS A 3 44.49 -26.82 -18.48
CA LYS A 3 43.19 -27.24 -19.08
C LYS A 3 42.05 -26.31 -18.71
N LYS A 4 42.10 -25.64 -17.55
CA LYS A 4 41.06 -24.72 -17.03
C LYS A 4 41.42 -23.24 -17.22
N TRP A 5 42.70 -22.87 -17.22
CA TRP A 5 43.16 -21.49 -17.17
C TRP A 5 44.05 -21.07 -18.36
N GLY A 6 44.42 -22.04 -19.22
CA GLY A 6 45.29 -21.79 -20.38
C GLY A 6 46.76 -21.54 -20.01
N THR A 7 47.52 -20.97 -20.92
CA THR A 7 48.96 -20.67 -20.80
C THR A 7 49.25 -19.32 -20.14
N ARG A 8 48.42 -18.87 -19.21
CA ARG A 8 48.60 -17.57 -18.55
C ARG A 8 49.80 -17.62 -17.61
N LYS A 9 50.65 -16.60 -17.72
CA LYS A 9 51.78 -16.43 -16.82
C LYS A 9 51.32 -15.90 -15.47
N LEU A 10 52.05 -16.25 -14.40
CA LEU A 10 51.84 -15.71 -13.07
C LEU A 10 52.40 -14.29 -13.02
N GLU A 11 51.53 -13.29 -13.05
CA GLU A 11 51.86 -11.88 -13.00
C GLU A 11 50.73 -11.08 -12.36
N ASP A 12 51.04 -9.91 -11.84
CA ASP A 12 50.06 -9.05 -11.24
C ASP A 12 48.99 -8.61 -12.27
N ASN A 13 47.77 -8.37 -11.77
CA ASN A 13 46.62 -7.99 -12.61
C ASN A 13 46.25 -9.01 -13.72
N TRP A 14 46.58 -10.31 -13.54
CA TRP A 14 46.29 -11.38 -14.51
C TRP A 14 44.82 -11.51 -14.90
N ARG A 15 43.88 -10.93 -14.11
CA ARG A 15 42.45 -10.90 -14.38
C ARG A 15 42.02 -9.82 -15.35
N ARG A 16 42.86 -8.80 -15.60
CA ARG A 16 42.53 -7.72 -16.52
C ARG A 16 42.90 -8.11 -17.94
N SER A 17 41.96 -7.92 -18.87
CA SER A 17 42.16 -8.17 -20.30
C SER A 17 43.08 -7.10 -20.94
N VAL A 18 43.11 -5.91 -20.35
CA VAL A 18 43.98 -4.79 -20.77
C VAL A 18 44.85 -4.40 -19.57
N LYS A 19 46.15 -4.51 -19.70
CA LYS A 19 47.14 -4.07 -18.70
C LYS A 19 47.60 -2.69 -19.10
N GLU A 20 47.49 -1.72 -18.21
CA GLU A 20 48.19 -0.46 -18.37
C GLU A 20 49.70 -0.74 -18.21
N SER A 21 50.47 -0.41 -19.24
CA SER A 21 51.92 -0.43 -19.14
C SER A 21 52.32 0.62 -18.12
N VAL A 22 52.92 0.17 -17.00
CA VAL A 22 53.59 1.07 -16.06
C VAL A 22 54.77 1.61 -16.83
N ILE A 23 54.73 2.87 -17.24
CA ILE A 23 55.86 3.59 -17.79
C ILE A 23 56.85 3.78 -16.63
N ALA A 24 58.00 3.10 -16.71
CA ALA A 24 59.10 3.37 -15.83
C ALA A 24 59.57 4.81 -16.07
N GLU A 25 59.72 5.58 -14.99
CA GLU A 25 60.30 6.91 -15.01
C GLU A 25 61.70 6.86 -15.60
N GLY A 26 61.88 7.57 -16.70
CA GLY A 26 63.23 7.83 -17.28
C GLY A 26 63.19 7.92 -18.80
N GLU A 27 63.04 9.13 -19.29
CA GLU A 27 63.40 9.75 -20.55
C GLU A 27 62.30 10.52 -21.23
N GLU A 28 62.48 11.83 -21.26
CA GLU A 28 61.66 12.78 -21.99
C GLU A 28 61.79 12.57 -23.51
N GLU A 29 60.84 11.96 -24.16
CA GLU A 29 60.61 12.14 -25.59
C GLU A 29 59.17 12.60 -25.81
N GLU A 30 59.07 13.77 -26.39
CA GLU A 30 57.87 14.42 -26.83
C GLU A 30 57.15 13.56 -27.89
N VAL A 31 56.27 12.69 -27.48
CA VAL A 31 55.40 11.92 -28.40
C VAL A 31 54.08 12.65 -28.57
N VAL A 32 53.98 13.30 -29.72
CA VAL A 32 52.70 13.81 -30.24
C VAL A 32 51.68 12.67 -30.26
N VAL A 33 50.84 12.64 -29.25
CA VAL A 33 49.71 11.69 -29.19
C VAL A 33 48.67 12.15 -30.20
N LYS A 34 48.70 11.56 -31.38
CA LYS A 34 47.57 11.58 -32.28
C LYS A 34 46.43 10.84 -31.61
N ASP A 35 45.42 11.60 -31.24
CA ASP A 35 44.10 11.15 -30.82
C ASP A 35 43.51 10.19 -31.87
N THR A 36 43.70 8.90 -31.67
CA THR A 36 42.94 7.85 -32.36
C THR A 36 42.65 6.69 -31.40
N VAL A 37 42.05 7.01 -30.24
CA VAL A 37 41.30 5.99 -29.53
C VAL A 37 39.90 5.99 -30.18
N LYS A 38 39.75 5.29 -31.30
CA LYS A 38 38.46 4.74 -31.67
C LYS A 38 38.09 3.78 -30.56
N ALA A 39 37.35 4.32 -29.59
CA ALA A 39 36.59 3.51 -28.66
C ALA A 39 35.74 2.57 -29.52
N THR A 40 36.14 1.31 -29.67
CA THR A 40 35.28 0.25 -30.16
C THR A 40 34.19 0.16 -29.13
N ALA A 41 33.11 0.92 -29.37
CA ALA A 41 31.92 0.88 -28.56
C ALA A 41 31.54 -0.58 -28.41
N SER A 42 31.64 -1.09 -27.19
CA SER A 42 31.24 -2.44 -26.85
C SER A 42 29.80 -2.61 -27.38
N LYS A 43 29.58 -3.54 -28.30
CA LYS A 43 28.25 -3.85 -28.84
C LYS A 43 27.27 -4.39 -27.77
N ASP A 44 27.77 -4.63 -26.55
CA ASP A 44 26.97 -5.05 -25.43
C ASP A 44 26.37 -3.80 -24.72
N PRO A 45 25.05 -3.58 -24.82
CA PRO A 45 24.38 -2.44 -24.16
C PRO A 45 24.62 -2.39 -22.65
N ARG A 46 24.92 -3.56 -22.02
CA ARG A 46 25.17 -3.66 -20.57
C ARG A 46 26.48 -3.02 -20.12
N ARG A 47 27.36 -2.64 -21.07
CA ARG A 47 28.62 -1.94 -20.78
C ARG A 47 28.49 -0.43 -20.88
N THR A 48 27.33 0.08 -21.27
CA THR A 48 27.07 1.52 -21.39
C THR A 48 26.44 2.06 -20.11
N ARG A 49 26.73 3.30 -19.75
CA ARG A 49 26.13 4.00 -18.61
C ARG A 49 24.61 4.14 -18.81
N GLU A 50 24.17 4.40 -20.03
CA GLU A 50 22.77 4.57 -20.39
C GLU A 50 21.93 3.32 -20.04
N TYR A 51 22.48 2.13 -20.17
CA TYR A 51 21.80 0.90 -19.80
C TYR A 51 21.38 0.87 -18.32
N TYR A 52 22.25 1.36 -17.44
CA TYR A 52 21.99 1.37 -16.00
C TYR A 52 21.18 2.59 -15.55
N THR A 53 21.27 3.70 -16.27
CA THR A 53 20.55 4.93 -15.92
C THR A 53 19.17 5.04 -16.56
N LYS A 54 18.88 4.23 -17.57
CA LYS A 54 17.61 4.26 -18.34
C LYS A 54 16.36 4.17 -17.46
N ASN A 55 16.42 3.39 -16.40
CA ASN A 55 15.27 3.12 -15.52
C ASN A 55 15.30 3.93 -14.22
N LEU A 56 16.24 4.85 -14.06
CA LEU A 56 16.29 5.72 -12.88
C LEU A 56 15.17 6.78 -12.96
N PRO A 57 14.46 7.02 -11.87
CA PRO A 57 13.43 8.04 -11.79
C PRO A 57 14.08 9.43 -11.69
N LEU A 58 14.50 10.00 -12.82
CA LEU A 58 15.21 11.29 -12.87
C LEU A 58 14.26 12.49 -12.86
N THR A 59 13.00 12.31 -13.26
CA THR A 59 11.98 13.37 -13.23
C THR A 59 11.15 13.28 -11.97
N GLU A 60 10.64 14.42 -11.49
CA GLU A 60 9.76 14.48 -10.32
C GLU A 60 8.56 13.54 -10.43
N THR A 61 7.94 13.45 -11.59
CA THR A 61 6.81 12.54 -11.84
C THR A 61 7.20 11.06 -11.70
N LEU A 62 8.40 10.68 -12.14
CA LEU A 62 8.91 9.31 -11.99
C LEU A 62 9.33 9.03 -10.55
N GLN A 63 9.87 10.02 -9.85
CA GLN A 63 10.20 9.92 -8.43
C GLN A 63 8.93 9.72 -7.60
N ASN A 64 7.89 10.51 -7.84
CA ASN A 64 6.60 10.38 -7.15
C ASN A 64 5.98 8.98 -7.37
N LYS A 65 5.98 8.49 -8.61
CA LYS A 65 5.55 7.11 -8.91
C LYS A 65 6.40 6.04 -8.21
N SER A 66 7.71 6.29 -8.06
CA SER A 66 8.61 5.39 -7.32
C SER A 66 8.28 5.41 -5.83
N HIS A 67 8.03 6.59 -5.25
CA HIS A 67 7.62 6.72 -3.85
C HIS A 67 6.27 6.05 -3.58
N GLU A 68 5.29 6.19 -4.47
CA GLU A 68 4.01 5.47 -4.35
C GLU A 68 4.21 3.95 -4.32
N LYS A 69 5.06 3.40 -5.19
CA LYS A 69 5.38 1.96 -5.18
C LYS A 69 6.09 1.53 -3.90
N ILE A 70 6.97 2.36 -3.35
CA ILE A 70 7.65 2.08 -2.08
C ILE A 70 6.64 2.06 -0.93
N VAL A 71 5.73 3.04 -0.87
CA VAL A 71 4.65 3.09 0.12
C VAL A 71 3.80 1.83 0.06
N GLU A 72 3.40 1.42 -1.14
CA GLU A 72 2.61 0.20 -1.35
C GLU A 72 3.39 -1.07 -0.96
N ALA A 73 4.67 -1.13 -1.31
CA ALA A 73 5.53 -2.26 -0.95
C ALA A 73 5.71 -2.40 0.57
N TYR A 74 5.90 -1.30 1.31
CA TYR A 74 5.95 -1.31 2.77
C TYR A 74 4.64 -1.78 3.38
N TYR A 75 3.51 -1.25 2.91
CA TYR A 75 2.19 -1.65 3.40
C TYR A 75 1.93 -3.14 3.18
N ASN A 76 2.23 -3.63 1.98
CA ASN A 76 2.08 -5.05 1.65
C ASN A 76 3.04 -5.93 2.47
N ALA A 77 4.30 -5.51 2.65
CA ALA A 77 5.27 -6.24 3.46
C ALA A 77 4.81 -6.36 4.93
N GLY A 78 4.33 -5.26 5.52
CA GLY A 78 3.77 -5.25 6.87
C GLY A 78 2.57 -6.21 7.00
N SER A 79 1.69 -6.22 5.99
CA SER A 79 0.53 -7.11 5.94
C SER A 79 0.94 -8.59 5.79
N ILE A 80 1.94 -8.90 4.96
CA ILE A 80 2.49 -10.25 4.80
C ILE A 80 3.11 -10.74 6.11
N TYR A 81 3.89 -9.90 6.80
CA TYR A 81 4.45 -10.25 8.10
C TYR A 81 3.36 -10.58 9.12
N LYS A 82 2.25 -9.82 9.11
CA LYS A 82 1.12 -10.06 10.00
C LYS A 82 0.35 -11.34 9.66
N ASP A 83 -0.07 -11.50 8.40
CA ASP A 83 -1.08 -12.47 8.00
C ASP A 83 -0.49 -13.82 7.55
N GLN A 84 0.66 -13.81 6.89
CA GLN A 84 1.27 -15.01 6.31
C GLN A 84 2.41 -15.57 7.16
N ILE A 85 3.30 -14.71 7.62
CA ILE A 85 4.48 -15.11 8.40
C ILE A 85 4.17 -15.14 9.89
N GLN A 86 3.12 -14.43 10.34
CA GLN A 86 2.72 -14.27 11.75
C GLN A 86 3.84 -13.69 12.63
N ASN A 87 4.72 -12.89 12.06
CA ASN A 87 5.76 -12.17 12.76
C ASN A 87 5.27 -10.77 13.12
N LEU A 88 4.52 -10.67 14.22
CA LEU A 88 3.91 -9.41 14.68
C LEU A 88 4.94 -8.31 14.96
N PRO A 89 6.08 -8.57 15.63
CA PRO A 89 7.10 -7.54 15.85
C PRO A 89 7.63 -6.95 14.55
N LYS A 90 7.90 -7.79 13.53
CA LYS A 90 8.40 -7.32 12.24
C LYS A 90 7.34 -6.56 11.45
N SER A 91 6.07 -6.93 11.58
CA SER A 91 4.95 -6.19 11.02
C SER A 91 4.87 -4.78 11.62
N ILE A 92 4.95 -4.66 12.96
CA ILE A 92 4.94 -3.37 13.65
C ILE A 92 6.09 -2.49 13.17
N GLU A 93 7.32 -3.00 13.18
CA GLU A 93 8.51 -2.28 12.70
C GLU A 93 8.33 -1.78 11.26
N THR A 94 7.75 -2.62 10.40
CA THR A 94 7.56 -2.28 8.98
C THR A 94 6.53 -1.16 8.80
N PHE A 95 5.40 -1.19 9.53
CA PHE A 95 4.40 -0.12 9.49
C PHE A 95 4.91 1.18 10.13
N GLU A 96 5.64 1.11 11.24
CA GLU A 96 6.25 2.28 11.87
C GLU A 96 7.29 2.94 10.94
N GLU A 97 8.09 2.14 10.23
CA GLU A 97 9.04 2.66 9.25
C GLU A 97 8.33 3.31 8.05
N LEU A 98 7.21 2.74 7.59
CA LEU A 98 6.37 3.34 6.56
C LEU A 98 5.89 4.73 6.99
N ASP A 99 5.29 4.83 8.18
CA ASP A 99 4.69 6.07 8.68
C ASP A 99 5.76 7.13 8.99
N LYS A 100 6.94 6.70 9.42
CA LYS A 100 8.09 7.59 9.64
C LYS A 100 8.65 8.16 8.33
N ARG A 101 8.79 7.34 7.29
CA ARG A 101 9.33 7.78 5.99
C ARG A 101 8.33 8.56 5.16
N TYR A 102 7.05 8.24 5.28
CA TYR A 102 5.96 8.79 4.48
C TYR A 102 4.79 9.22 5.36
N PRO A 103 4.93 10.31 6.13
CA PRO A 103 3.93 10.74 7.11
C PRO A 103 2.59 11.17 6.50
N GLU A 104 2.52 11.37 5.18
CA GLU A 104 1.30 11.73 4.44
C GLU A 104 0.88 10.62 3.45
N ASN A 105 1.22 9.37 3.76
CA ASN A 105 0.87 8.27 2.86
C ASN A 105 -0.64 7.94 2.90
N LYS A 106 -1.15 7.40 1.79
CA LYS A 106 -2.58 7.04 1.64
C LYS A 106 -3.06 5.94 2.61
N TYR A 107 -2.16 5.20 3.21
CA TYR A 107 -2.48 4.11 4.14
C TYR A 107 -2.38 4.52 5.62
N LEU A 108 -2.04 5.78 5.91
CA LEU A 108 -1.71 6.26 7.26
C LEU A 108 -2.79 5.92 8.31
N LEU A 109 -4.05 6.14 7.98
CA LEU A 109 -5.16 5.79 8.88
C LEU A 109 -5.26 4.28 9.10
N ASN A 110 -5.08 3.49 8.03
CA ASN A 110 -5.11 2.03 8.11
C ASN A 110 -3.93 1.48 8.91
N THR A 111 -2.73 2.05 8.71
CA THR A 111 -1.53 1.64 9.46
C THR A 111 -1.68 1.96 10.95
N TYR A 112 -2.22 3.11 11.32
CA TYR A 112 -2.51 3.43 12.73
C TYR A 112 -3.47 2.43 13.38
N TYR A 113 -4.53 2.03 12.67
CA TYR A 113 -5.46 1.04 13.19
C TYR A 113 -4.84 -0.36 13.27
N LEU A 114 -4.01 -0.74 12.30
CA LEU A 114 -3.25 -2.00 12.34
C LEU A 114 -2.24 -2.01 13.48
N LEU A 115 -1.48 -0.93 13.68
CA LEU A 115 -0.54 -0.76 14.79
C LEU A 115 -1.25 -0.81 16.13
N TYR A 116 -2.42 -0.18 16.26
CA TYR A 116 -3.25 -0.32 17.46
C TYR A 116 -3.59 -1.80 17.76
N ARG A 117 -4.09 -2.52 16.77
CA ARG A 117 -4.47 -3.93 16.93
C ARG A 117 -3.28 -4.85 17.19
N LEU A 118 -2.17 -4.64 16.50
CA LEU A 118 -0.95 -5.42 16.66
C LEU A 118 -0.36 -5.25 18.06
N ASN A 119 -0.29 -4.02 18.57
CA ASN A 119 0.19 -3.76 19.92
C ASN A 119 -0.73 -4.36 20.99
N LEU A 120 -2.07 -4.33 20.80
CA LEU A 120 -2.99 -5.06 21.67
C LEU A 120 -2.70 -6.59 21.68
N SER A 121 -2.45 -7.17 20.50
CA SER A 121 -2.12 -8.60 20.41
C SER A 121 -0.78 -8.95 21.07
N MET A 122 0.14 -7.99 21.15
CA MET A 122 1.42 -8.10 21.86
C MET A 122 1.31 -7.71 23.34
N GLN A 123 0.10 -7.36 23.83
CA GLN A 123 -0.15 -6.91 25.22
C GLN A 123 0.61 -5.61 25.57
N ASP A 124 0.95 -4.79 24.56
CA ASP A 124 1.53 -3.47 24.75
C ASP A 124 0.40 -2.41 24.75
N ASP A 125 -0.27 -2.28 25.89
CA ASP A 125 -1.39 -1.35 26.04
C ASP A 125 -0.96 0.11 25.93
N VAL A 126 0.29 0.43 26.23
CA VAL A 126 0.83 1.79 26.15
C VAL A 126 0.90 2.25 24.68
N ARG A 127 1.51 1.46 23.81
CA ARG A 127 1.58 1.75 22.38
C ARG A 127 0.21 1.67 21.71
N ALA A 128 -0.60 0.69 22.09
CA ALA A 128 -1.98 0.60 21.61
C ALA A 128 -2.77 1.87 21.97
N GLY A 129 -2.68 2.35 23.21
CA GLY A 129 -3.30 3.60 23.68
C GLY A 129 -2.84 4.82 22.89
N TYR A 130 -1.55 4.90 22.55
CA TYR A 130 -1.00 5.96 21.72
C TYR A 130 -1.68 6.00 20.33
N TYR A 131 -1.72 4.88 19.60
CA TYR A 131 -2.34 4.83 18.27
C TYR A 131 -3.85 5.06 18.32
N LYS A 132 -4.54 4.56 19.35
CA LYS A 132 -5.96 4.85 19.60
C LYS A 132 -6.20 6.36 19.73
N THR A 133 -5.41 7.04 20.58
CA THR A 133 -5.51 8.48 20.77
C THR A 133 -5.24 9.25 19.49
N LEU A 134 -4.25 8.82 18.70
CA LEU A 134 -3.90 9.40 17.42
C LEU A 134 -5.07 9.34 16.41
N ILE A 135 -5.74 8.18 16.31
CA ILE A 135 -6.91 8.01 15.44
C ILE A 135 -8.06 8.90 15.91
N LEU A 136 -8.35 8.91 17.22
CA LEU A 136 -9.46 9.69 17.77
C LEU A 136 -9.27 11.18 17.63
N SER A 137 -8.02 11.67 17.69
CA SER A 137 -7.69 13.10 17.57
C SER A 137 -7.61 13.58 16.12
N LYS A 138 -6.94 12.82 15.24
CA LYS A 138 -6.72 13.22 13.84
C LYS A 138 -7.86 12.85 12.90
N TYR A 139 -8.59 11.76 13.20
CA TYR A 139 -9.59 11.18 12.32
C TYR A 139 -10.91 10.85 13.06
N PRO A 140 -11.54 11.82 13.77
CA PRO A 140 -12.67 11.58 14.68
C PRO A 140 -13.94 11.06 13.99
N ASP A 141 -14.12 11.38 12.70
CA ASP A 141 -15.35 11.06 11.94
C ASP A 141 -15.26 9.74 11.16
N THR A 142 -14.13 9.05 11.23
CA THR A 142 -13.90 7.79 10.51
C THR A 142 -14.59 6.61 11.20
N GLU A 143 -14.83 5.54 10.43
CA GLU A 143 -15.34 4.28 10.97
C GLU A 143 -14.44 3.70 12.06
N TYR A 144 -13.13 3.79 11.88
CA TYR A 144 -12.17 3.34 12.89
C TYR A 144 -12.34 4.07 14.22
N ALA A 145 -12.55 5.39 14.18
CA ALA A 145 -12.80 6.15 15.40
C ALA A 145 -14.12 5.76 16.08
N LYS A 146 -15.18 5.49 15.29
CA LYS A 146 -16.46 5.02 15.81
C LYS A 146 -16.33 3.65 16.48
N ILE A 147 -15.62 2.71 15.86
CA ILE A 147 -15.33 1.38 16.43
C ILE A 147 -14.52 1.52 17.73
N LEU A 148 -13.53 2.42 17.77
CA LEU A 148 -12.68 2.62 18.94
C LEU A 148 -13.42 3.30 20.10
N LYS A 149 -14.43 4.12 19.81
CA LYS A 149 -15.33 4.74 20.82
C LYS A 149 -16.37 3.76 21.35
N ASN A 150 -16.92 2.92 20.48
CA ASN A 150 -17.94 1.93 20.82
C ASN A 150 -17.52 0.52 20.35
N PRO A 151 -17.06 -0.35 21.24
CA PRO A 151 -16.68 -1.73 20.88
C PRO A 151 -17.80 -2.54 20.22
N ASN A 152 -19.07 -2.17 20.47
CA ASN A 152 -20.24 -2.82 19.91
C ASN A 152 -20.72 -2.19 18.59
N TYR A 153 -20.04 -1.17 18.08
CA TYR A 153 -20.47 -0.39 16.90
C TYR A 153 -20.85 -1.28 15.71
N ASN A 154 -20.03 -2.25 15.36
CA ASN A 154 -20.31 -3.15 14.24
C ASN A 154 -21.55 -4.03 14.48
N ARG A 155 -21.76 -4.47 15.73
CA ARG A 155 -22.94 -5.25 16.11
C ARG A 155 -24.20 -4.39 16.06
N ASP A 156 -24.13 -3.17 16.56
CA ASP A 156 -25.25 -2.21 16.57
C ASP A 156 -25.62 -1.81 15.14
N LEU A 157 -24.61 -1.61 14.27
CA LEU A 157 -24.81 -1.33 12.85
C LEU A 157 -25.45 -2.52 12.11
N ALA A 158 -25.01 -3.74 12.39
CA ALA A 158 -25.58 -4.95 11.80
C ALA A 158 -27.02 -5.17 12.29
N ALA A 159 -27.32 -4.91 13.56
CA ALA A 159 -28.67 -4.99 14.11
C ALA A 159 -29.61 -3.96 13.46
N ALA A 160 -29.16 -2.71 13.33
CA ALA A 160 -29.92 -1.67 12.66
C ALA A 160 -30.19 -2.00 11.18
N LYS A 161 -29.20 -2.55 10.48
CA LYS A 161 -29.38 -3.00 9.10
C LYS A 161 -30.41 -4.13 8.99
N SER A 162 -30.31 -5.13 9.85
CA SER A 162 -31.27 -6.24 9.90
C SER A 162 -32.71 -5.78 10.23
N GLU A 163 -32.86 -4.79 11.10
CA GLU A 163 -34.14 -4.18 11.41
C GLU A 163 -34.78 -3.55 10.17
N ILE A 164 -34.01 -2.77 9.40
CA ILE A 164 -34.49 -2.15 8.17
C ILE A 164 -34.86 -3.19 7.12
N GLU A 165 -34.04 -4.24 6.96
CA GLU A 165 -34.34 -5.35 6.05
C GLU A 165 -35.61 -6.09 6.43
N ASN A 166 -35.77 -6.43 7.70
CA ASN A 166 -37.00 -7.06 8.23
C ASN A 166 -38.25 -6.17 8.03
N PHE A 167 -38.10 -4.85 8.18
CA PHE A 167 -39.20 -3.92 7.95
C PHE A 167 -39.58 -3.83 6.47
N TYR A 168 -38.58 -3.86 5.58
CA TYR A 168 -38.81 -3.92 4.14
C TYR A 168 -39.51 -5.22 3.73
N ASP A 169 -39.05 -6.37 4.24
CA ASP A 169 -39.69 -7.66 3.94
C ASP A 169 -41.17 -7.71 4.33
N LYS A 170 -41.52 -7.17 5.51
CA LYS A 170 -42.89 -7.03 5.94
C LYS A 170 -43.70 -6.13 4.99
N THR A 171 -43.12 -5.00 4.57
CA THR A 171 -43.76 -4.07 3.63
C THR A 171 -44.00 -4.73 2.25
N PHE A 172 -43.01 -5.46 1.79
CA PHE A 172 -43.08 -6.18 0.51
C PHE A 172 -44.02 -7.37 0.55
N ASP A 173 -44.15 -8.06 1.68
CA ASP A 173 -45.15 -9.12 1.88
C ASP A 173 -46.58 -8.56 1.91
N ALA A 174 -46.78 -7.37 2.50
CA ALA A 174 -48.08 -6.67 2.41
C ALA A 174 -48.43 -6.33 0.96
N TYR A 175 -47.45 -5.87 0.18
CA TYR A 175 -47.63 -5.63 -1.26
C TYR A 175 -48.02 -6.90 -2.02
N LYS A 176 -47.37 -8.03 -1.81
CA LYS A 176 -47.71 -9.31 -2.44
C LYS A 176 -49.11 -9.79 -2.11
N LYS A 177 -49.61 -9.47 -0.91
CA LYS A 177 -50.96 -9.79 -0.45
C LYS A 177 -52.05 -8.83 -0.96
N GLY A 178 -51.64 -7.77 -1.69
CA GLY A 178 -52.58 -6.75 -2.20
C GLY A 178 -53.02 -5.74 -1.16
N ASN A 179 -52.41 -5.68 0.01
CA ASN A 179 -52.72 -4.74 1.09
C ASN A 179 -52.09 -3.36 0.85
N TYR A 180 -52.47 -2.69 -0.22
CA TYR A 180 -51.79 -1.46 -0.69
C TYR A 180 -51.90 -0.29 0.30
N SER A 181 -53.01 -0.18 1.06
CA SER A 181 -53.10 0.85 2.09
C SER A 181 -52.05 0.71 3.19
N ASP A 182 -51.76 -0.55 3.61
CA ASP A 182 -50.76 -0.84 4.61
C ASP A 182 -49.35 -0.56 4.07
N VAL A 183 -49.10 -0.89 2.80
CA VAL A 183 -47.83 -0.60 2.12
C VAL A 183 -47.55 0.89 2.11
N ILE A 184 -48.54 1.73 1.77
CA ILE A 184 -48.40 3.19 1.75
C ILE A 184 -48.07 3.72 3.15
N ALA A 185 -48.76 3.23 4.17
CA ALA A 185 -48.53 3.63 5.56
C ALA A 185 -47.16 3.21 6.05
N MET A 186 -46.75 1.94 5.79
CA MET A 186 -45.45 1.42 6.16
C MET A 186 -44.30 2.13 5.41
N ALA A 187 -44.44 2.40 4.12
CA ALA A 187 -43.45 3.13 3.36
C ALA A 187 -43.31 4.59 3.82
N SER A 188 -44.40 5.23 4.21
CA SER A 188 -44.34 6.58 4.79
C SER A 188 -43.65 6.60 6.15
N THR A 189 -43.83 5.55 6.95
CA THR A 189 -43.08 5.36 8.20
C THR A 189 -41.60 5.15 7.92
N ALA A 190 -41.25 4.34 6.90
CA ALA A 190 -39.87 4.14 6.48
C ALA A 190 -39.20 5.42 5.98
N ASP A 191 -39.93 6.28 5.27
CA ASP A 191 -39.41 7.58 4.81
C ASP A 191 -39.03 8.48 5.99
N SER A 192 -39.77 8.44 7.10
CA SER A 192 -39.42 9.21 8.29
C SER A 192 -38.31 8.59 9.12
N MET A 193 -38.29 7.26 9.27
CA MET A 193 -37.33 6.57 10.14
C MET A 193 -36.00 6.25 9.43
N TYR A 194 -36.03 5.92 8.14
CA TYR A 194 -34.91 5.35 7.39
C TYR A 194 -34.51 6.17 6.14
N SER A 195 -34.84 7.45 6.10
CA SER A 195 -34.60 8.35 4.95
C SER A 195 -33.13 8.35 4.45
N LYS A 196 -32.16 8.14 5.33
CA LYS A 196 -30.72 8.08 5.02
C LYS A 196 -30.21 6.67 4.70
N SER A 197 -31.08 5.66 4.74
CA SER A 197 -30.71 4.27 4.45
C SER A 197 -30.60 4.03 2.95
N PRO A 198 -29.67 3.15 2.50
CA PRO A 198 -29.65 2.66 1.12
C PRO A 198 -30.95 1.98 0.68
N MET A 199 -31.79 1.55 1.64
CA MET A 199 -33.10 0.91 1.38
C MET A 199 -34.23 1.91 1.14
N ALA A 200 -34.04 3.22 1.38
CA ALA A 200 -35.07 4.25 1.20
C ALA A 200 -35.70 4.23 -0.21
N SER A 201 -34.87 4.06 -1.24
CA SER A 201 -35.31 3.97 -2.63
C SER A 201 -36.22 2.76 -2.89
N LYS A 202 -36.00 1.64 -2.20
CA LYS A 202 -36.81 0.44 -2.33
C LYS A 202 -38.21 0.64 -1.71
N PHE A 203 -38.27 1.29 -0.54
CA PHE A 203 -39.54 1.66 0.07
C PHE A 203 -40.34 2.63 -0.81
N ALA A 204 -39.68 3.65 -1.37
CA ALA A 204 -40.32 4.57 -2.30
C ALA A 204 -40.86 3.87 -3.56
N MET A 205 -40.13 2.90 -4.10
CA MET A 205 -40.53 2.10 -5.25
C MET A 205 -41.80 1.28 -4.93
N VAL A 206 -41.83 0.54 -3.80
CA VAL A 206 -42.97 -0.29 -3.42
C VAL A 206 -44.20 0.58 -3.16
N ARG A 207 -44.01 1.77 -2.54
CA ARG A 207 -45.08 2.75 -2.37
C ARG A 207 -45.67 3.21 -3.72
N ALA A 208 -44.80 3.56 -4.68
CA ALA A 208 -45.26 4.00 -6.01
C ALA A 208 -46.02 2.92 -6.78
N LEU A 209 -45.70 1.65 -6.55
CA LEU A 209 -46.42 0.52 -7.15
C LEU A 209 -47.76 0.19 -6.45
N SER A 210 -48.04 0.83 -5.32
CA SER A 210 -49.21 0.59 -4.50
C SER A 210 -50.26 1.73 -4.57
N VAL A 211 -49.96 2.76 -5.35
CA VAL A 211 -50.88 3.89 -5.67
C VAL A 211 -51.59 3.61 -6.97
#